data_61c2f4e14978ed64101ec2d2338d523a
#
_entry.id   61c2f4e14978ed64101ec2d2338d523a
#
_cell.length_a   1.000
_cell.length_b   1.000
_cell.length_c   1.000
_cell.angle_alpha   90.00
_cell.angle_beta   90.00
_cell.angle_gamma   90.00
#
_symmetry.space_group_name_H-M   'P 1'
#
loop_
_entity.id
_entity.type
_entity.pdbx_description
1 polymer ?
#
loop_
_entity_poly.entity_id
_entity_poly.type
_entity_poly.pdbx_seq_one_letter_code
_entity_poly.pdbx_strand_id
1 'polypeptide(L)'
;MSKKLLVLGGTVFLGRHVVDAALAAGCEVTLFNRGSHHVAFTQPVEQLKGDRNGDLRSLTGRQFDAVVDCSGYTAEQLRRSATALRDQVQHYVFVSTISIYARFAPDLGFDETAPVTTASEGYGGAKARAEEAVCAAMPGRVSILRPGLIVGPHDPTGRFTYWPLRLARAGKVLAPGRPDRPVQFID
;
A
#
# COMPACT_ATOMS: atom_id res chain seq x y z
N MET A 1 -12.27 -24.00 -4.04
CA MET A 1 -12.45 -23.24 -2.79
C MET A 1 -12.08 -21.79 -3.07
N SER A 2 -12.85 -20.81 -2.57
CA SER A 2 -12.50 -19.39 -2.68
C SER A 2 -11.25 -19.10 -1.86
N LYS A 3 -10.40 -18.18 -2.35
CA LYS A 3 -9.22 -17.73 -1.62
C LYS A 3 -9.63 -16.77 -0.51
N LYS A 4 -9.03 -16.91 0.68
CA LYS A 4 -9.25 -16.02 1.81
C LYS A 4 -8.19 -14.94 1.85
N LEU A 5 -8.61 -13.69 1.69
CA LEU A 5 -7.72 -12.54 1.63
C LEU A 5 -7.95 -11.61 2.82
N LEU A 6 -6.88 -11.32 3.56
CA LEU A 6 -6.87 -10.25 4.55
C LEU A 6 -6.36 -8.96 3.91
N VAL A 7 -7.05 -7.83 4.12
CA VAL A 7 -6.57 -6.51 3.67
C VAL A 7 -6.37 -5.59 4.88
N LEU A 8 -5.14 -5.13 5.07
CA LEU A 8 -4.80 -4.13 6.08
C LEU A 8 -4.90 -2.73 5.44
N GLY A 9 -5.91 -1.93 5.86
CA GLY A 9 -6.13 -0.58 5.34
C GLY A 9 -7.02 -0.50 4.09
N GLY A 10 -8.06 -1.31 3.99
CA GLY A 10 -8.96 -1.46 2.83
C GLY A 10 -10.06 -0.41 2.67
N THR A 11 -10.04 0.75 3.34
CA THR A 11 -11.21 1.63 3.39
C THR A 11 -11.02 3.06 2.83
N VAL A 12 -9.86 3.41 2.29
CA VAL A 12 -9.62 4.78 1.80
C VAL A 12 -9.45 4.81 0.28
N PHE A 13 -8.27 4.52 -0.21
CA PHE A 13 -7.92 4.65 -1.63
C PHE A 13 -7.52 3.29 -2.22
N LEU A 14 -6.21 3.05 -2.41
CA LEU A 14 -5.70 1.82 -3.01
C LEU A 14 -6.31 0.56 -2.38
N GLY A 15 -6.36 0.51 -1.06
CA GLY A 15 -6.92 -0.65 -0.36
C GLY A 15 -8.38 -0.92 -0.69
N ARG A 16 -9.19 0.11 -0.99
CA ARG A 16 -10.58 -0.06 -1.44
C ARG A 16 -10.63 -0.75 -2.81
N HIS A 17 -9.80 -0.31 -3.75
CA HIS A 17 -9.70 -0.95 -5.08
C HIS A 17 -9.19 -2.39 -4.99
N VAL A 18 -8.26 -2.67 -4.06
CA VAL A 18 -7.81 -4.05 -3.77
C VAL A 18 -8.97 -4.91 -3.29
N VAL A 19 -9.81 -4.40 -2.40
CA VAL A 19 -11.02 -5.12 -1.93
C VAL A 19 -11.98 -5.38 -3.08
N ASP A 20 -12.33 -4.35 -3.85
CA ASP A 20 -13.26 -4.49 -4.97
C ASP A 20 -12.76 -5.50 -6.01
N ALA A 21 -11.46 -5.44 -6.35
CA ALA A 21 -10.84 -6.40 -7.28
C ALA A 21 -10.82 -7.83 -6.72
N ALA A 22 -10.54 -8.00 -5.43
CA ALA A 22 -10.55 -9.32 -4.79
C ALA A 22 -11.95 -9.93 -4.75
N LEU A 23 -12.98 -9.14 -4.45
CA LEU A 23 -14.37 -9.56 -4.49
C LEU A 23 -14.80 -9.95 -5.92
N ALA A 24 -14.43 -9.16 -6.93
CA ALA A 24 -14.69 -9.47 -8.32
C ALA A 24 -13.99 -10.78 -8.78
N ALA A 25 -12.82 -11.09 -8.20
CA ALA A 25 -12.11 -12.35 -8.42
C ALA A 25 -12.66 -13.55 -7.61
N GLY A 26 -13.75 -13.36 -6.85
CA GLY A 26 -14.38 -14.41 -6.06
C GLY A 26 -13.65 -14.76 -4.77
N CYS A 27 -12.82 -13.86 -4.23
CA CYS A 27 -12.15 -14.05 -2.96
C CYS A 27 -13.12 -13.78 -1.78
N GLU A 28 -12.93 -14.50 -0.68
CA GLU A 28 -13.50 -14.15 0.63
C GLU A 28 -12.59 -13.10 1.27
N VAL A 29 -13.09 -11.88 1.41
CA VAL A 29 -12.28 -10.75 1.89
C VAL A 29 -12.61 -10.41 3.34
N THR A 30 -11.57 -10.32 4.17
CA THR A 30 -11.62 -9.79 5.53
C THR A 30 -10.80 -8.50 5.60
N LEU A 31 -11.37 -7.44 6.16
CA LEU A 31 -10.67 -6.19 6.43
C LEU A 31 -10.19 -6.11 7.88
N PHE A 32 -9.01 -5.54 8.07
CA PHE A 32 -8.56 -5.11 9.39
C PHE A 32 -8.23 -3.62 9.37
N ASN A 33 -8.94 -2.84 10.19
CA ASN A 33 -8.79 -1.40 10.28
C ASN A 33 -9.27 -0.85 11.63
N ARG A 34 -9.06 0.45 11.87
CA ARG A 34 -9.49 1.13 13.10
C ARG A 34 -10.99 1.45 13.15
N GLY A 35 -11.71 1.24 12.06
CA GLY A 35 -13.14 1.57 11.96
C GLY A 35 -13.44 3.06 11.77
N SER A 36 -12.45 3.87 11.35
CA SER A 36 -12.62 5.33 11.17
C SER A 36 -13.37 5.71 9.90
N HIS A 37 -13.46 4.81 8.94
CA HIS A 37 -14.10 5.05 7.64
C HIS A 37 -15.09 3.94 7.35
N HIS A 38 -16.32 4.33 7.03
CA HIS A 38 -17.36 3.41 6.57
C HIS A 38 -17.38 3.40 5.04
N VAL A 39 -17.26 2.22 4.46
CA VAL A 39 -17.32 2.01 3.01
C VAL A 39 -18.32 0.88 2.74
N ALA A 40 -19.24 1.12 1.80
CA ALA A 40 -20.06 0.07 1.25
C ALA A 40 -19.30 -0.58 0.08
N PHE A 41 -19.21 -1.91 0.11
CA PHE A 41 -18.67 -2.73 -0.97
C PHE A 41 -19.81 -3.41 -1.73
N THR A 42 -19.53 -3.89 -2.92
CA THR A 42 -20.52 -4.58 -3.78
C THR A 42 -21.01 -5.91 -3.20
N GLN A 43 -20.25 -6.50 -2.29
CA GLN A 43 -20.56 -7.73 -1.58
C GLN A 43 -20.25 -7.58 -0.08
N PRO A 44 -20.81 -8.42 0.79
CA PRO A 44 -20.48 -8.43 2.21
C PRO A 44 -18.97 -8.67 2.44
N VAL A 45 -18.37 -7.84 3.29
CA VAL A 45 -16.96 -7.94 3.69
C VAL A 45 -16.90 -7.98 5.22
N GLU A 46 -16.26 -8.99 5.76
CA GLU A 46 -16.01 -9.05 7.20
C GLU A 46 -15.06 -7.92 7.61
N GLN A 47 -15.39 -7.18 8.66
CA GLN A 47 -14.55 -6.10 9.17
C GLN A 47 -14.10 -6.40 10.60
N LEU A 48 -12.81 -6.57 10.77
CA LEU A 48 -12.15 -6.72 12.07
C LEU A 48 -11.63 -5.36 12.52
N LYS A 49 -12.06 -4.94 13.69
CA LYS A 49 -11.60 -3.69 14.28
C LYS A 49 -10.35 -3.92 15.14
N GLY A 50 -9.34 -3.08 14.95
CA GLY A 50 -8.12 -3.09 15.73
C GLY A 50 -7.14 -2.02 15.27
N ASP A 51 -6.05 -1.87 16.01
CA ASP A 51 -4.96 -0.94 15.67
C ASP A 51 -3.66 -1.72 15.51
N ARG A 52 -3.03 -1.62 14.34
CA ARG A 52 -1.74 -2.25 14.07
C ARG A 52 -0.59 -1.78 14.98
N ASN A 53 -0.74 -0.59 15.59
CA ASN A 53 0.21 -0.09 16.60
C ASN A 53 -0.08 -0.61 18.01
N GLY A 54 -1.22 -1.23 18.23
CA GLY A 54 -1.68 -1.70 19.54
C GLY A 54 -2.29 -3.09 19.49
N ASP A 55 -3.58 -3.17 19.26
CA ASP A 55 -4.37 -4.39 19.40
C ASP A 55 -4.55 -5.14 18.08
N LEU A 56 -3.94 -6.30 17.99
CA LEU A 56 -4.04 -7.25 16.86
C LEU A 56 -4.82 -8.53 17.22
N ARG A 57 -5.45 -8.58 18.41
CA ARG A 57 -6.10 -9.82 18.92
C ARG A 57 -7.22 -10.32 18.01
N SER A 58 -7.93 -9.43 17.29
CA SER A 58 -8.99 -9.82 16.35
C SER A 58 -8.47 -10.65 15.17
N LEU A 59 -7.16 -10.68 14.92
CA LEU A 59 -6.52 -11.52 13.90
C LEU A 59 -6.15 -12.91 14.43
N THR A 60 -6.12 -13.11 15.74
CA THR A 60 -5.63 -14.36 16.36
C THR A 60 -6.53 -15.56 16.02
N GLY A 61 -5.90 -16.69 15.67
CA GLY A 61 -6.58 -17.95 15.36
C GLY A 61 -7.29 -18.01 14.01
N ARG A 62 -7.09 -17.00 13.16
CA ARG A 62 -7.62 -16.97 11.79
C ARG A 62 -6.61 -17.53 10.79
N GLN A 63 -7.10 -17.95 9.64
CA GLN A 63 -6.25 -18.45 8.56
C GLN A 63 -6.63 -17.76 7.24
N PHE A 64 -5.62 -17.26 6.53
CA PHE A 64 -5.77 -16.60 5.23
C PHE A 64 -4.78 -17.17 4.22
N ASP A 65 -5.14 -17.20 2.94
CA ASP A 65 -4.21 -17.54 1.87
C ASP A 65 -3.17 -16.43 1.68
N ALA A 66 -3.61 -15.17 1.76
CA ALA A 66 -2.71 -14.03 1.66
C ALA A 66 -3.20 -12.83 2.48
N VAL A 67 -2.26 -11.92 2.77
CA VAL A 67 -2.55 -10.58 3.26
C VAL A 67 -2.02 -9.54 2.28
N VAL A 68 -2.80 -8.48 2.04
CA VAL A 68 -2.35 -7.28 1.31
C VAL A 68 -2.32 -6.11 2.29
N ASP A 69 -1.13 -5.56 2.51
CA ASP A 69 -0.90 -4.44 3.41
C ASP A 69 -0.74 -3.12 2.64
N CYS A 70 -1.80 -2.34 2.60
CA CYS A 70 -1.85 -1.02 1.97
C CYS A 70 -1.58 0.14 2.96
N SER A 71 -1.37 -0.15 4.24
CA SER A 71 -1.34 0.87 5.31
C SER A 71 -0.10 0.82 6.20
N GLY A 72 0.94 0.08 5.80
CA GLY A 72 2.20 0.01 6.51
C GLY A 72 3.13 1.16 6.17
N TYR A 73 3.62 1.89 7.18
CA TYR A 73 4.51 3.04 7.00
C TYR A 73 5.86 2.89 7.69
N THR A 74 5.94 2.14 8.78
CA THR A 74 7.17 2.02 9.57
C THR A 74 7.59 0.57 9.77
N ALA A 75 8.88 0.34 10.00
CA ALA A 75 9.43 -0.98 10.29
C ALA A 75 8.72 -1.67 11.47
N GLU A 76 8.39 -0.91 12.53
CA GLU A 76 7.70 -1.44 13.69
C GLU A 76 6.29 -1.94 13.35
N GLN A 77 5.53 -1.18 12.54
CA GLN A 77 4.21 -1.59 12.09
C GLN A 77 4.26 -2.90 11.29
N LEU A 78 5.21 -3.00 10.36
CA LEU A 78 5.35 -4.19 9.52
C LEU A 78 5.82 -5.39 10.35
N ARG A 79 6.81 -5.20 11.21
CA ARG A 79 7.30 -6.24 12.12
C ARG A 79 6.18 -6.82 12.97
N ARG A 80 5.36 -5.96 13.59
CA ARG A 80 4.24 -6.37 14.45
C ARG A 80 3.18 -7.15 13.66
N SER A 81 2.71 -6.59 12.54
CA SER A 81 1.69 -7.23 11.71
C SER A 81 2.17 -8.56 11.13
N ALA A 82 3.39 -8.59 10.58
CA ALA A 82 3.96 -9.79 9.99
C ALA A 82 4.23 -10.88 11.05
N THR A 83 4.70 -10.51 12.24
CA THR A 83 4.90 -11.46 13.35
C THR A 83 3.57 -12.06 13.81
N ALA A 84 2.53 -11.22 13.96
CA ALA A 84 1.21 -11.69 14.37
C ALA A 84 0.55 -12.61 13.33
N LEU A 85 0.86 -12.41 12.04
CA LEU A 85 0.28 -13.15 10.93
C LEU A 85 1.15 -14.31 10.42
N ARG A 86 2.36 -14.49 10.95
CA ARG A 86 3.36 -15.45 10.44
C ARG A 86 2.80 -16.86 10.23
N ASP A 87 2.03 -17.33 11.19
CA ASP A 87 1.49 -18.70 11.20
C ASP A 87 0.04 -18.75 10.71
N GLN A 88 -0.50 -17.60 10.26
CA GLN A 88 -1.90 -17.42 9.88
C GLN A 88 -2.08 -17.07 8.40
N VAL A 89 -1.01 -16.70 7.69
CA VAL A 89 -1.04 -16.40 6.26
C VAL A 89 0.04 -17.17 5.50
N GLN A 90 -0.28 -17.57 4.27
CA GLN A 90 0.70 -18.24 3.41
C GLN A 90 1.62 -17.23 2.73
N HIS A 91 1.10 -16.06 2.35
CA HIS A 91 1.85 -15.04 1.62
C HIS A 91 1.49 -13.62 2.08
N TYR A 92 2.49 -12.74 2.13
CA TYR A 92 2.35 -11.34 2.53
C TYR A 92 2.69 -10.43 1.35
N VAL A 93 1.76 -9.60 0.92
CA VAL A 93 1.97 -8.57 -0.11
C VAL A 93 2.04 -7.21 0.59
N PHE A 94 3.18 -6.54 0.48
CA PHE A 94 3.38 -5.22 1.05
C PHE A 94 3.42 -4.14 -0.04
N VAL A 95 2.55 -3.15 0.08
CA VAL A 95 2.57 -1.98 -0.79
C VAL A 95 3.58 -0.97 -0.26
N SER A 96 4.75 -0.94 -0.90
CA SER A 96 5.85 -0.02 -0.65
C SER A 96 5.78 1.21 -1.57
N THR A 97 6.88 1.67 -2.12
CA THR A 97 6.98 2.86 -2.98
C THR A 97 8.28 2.87 -3.76
N ILE A 98 8.30 3.46 -4.94
CA ILE A 98 9.56 3.78 -5.65
C ILE A 98 10.44 4.77 -4.88
N SER A 99 9.90 5.54 -3.94
CA SER A 99 10.67 6.51 -3.14
C SER A 99 11.76 5.90 -2.26
N ILE A 100 11.84 4.57 -2.16
CA ILE A 100 12.91 3.87 -1.46
C ILE A 100 14.23 3.88 -2.23
N TYR A 101 14.20 4.05 -3.56
CA TYR A 101 15.41 4.02 -4.36
C TYR A 101 16.31 5.22 -4.04
N ALA A 102 17.60 4.96 -3.92
CA ALA A 102 18.59 5.97 -3.55
C ALA A 102 18.78 7.06 -4.61
N ARG A 103 18.48 6.75 -5.87
CA ARG A 103 18.58 7.68 -7.00
C ARG A 103 17.43 7.44 -7.97
N PHE A 104 16.85 8.53 -8.46
CA PHE A 104 16.02 8.55 -9.65
C PHE A 104 16.84 9.10 -10.80
N ALA A 105 17.26 8.23 -11.70
CA ALA A 105 17.93 8.61 -12.93
C ALA A 105 16.95 8.41 -14.07
N PRO A 106 16.34 9.47 -14.62
CA PRO A 106 15.31 9.36 -15.65
C PRO A 106 15.82 8.72 -16.94
N ASP A 107 17.13 8.79 -17.15
CA ASP A 107 17.78 8.31 -18.38
C ASP A 107 18.29 6.86 -18.26
N LEU A 108 18.27 6.28 -17.07
CA LEU A 108 18.69 4.91 -16.80
C LEU A 108 17.48 4.15 -16.27
N GLY A 109 16.97 3.20 -17.05
CA GLY A 109 16.03 2.22 -16.53
C GLY A 109 16.64 1.53 -15.30
N PHE A 110 15.87 1.38 -14.23
CA PHE A 110 16.27 0.59 -13.08
C PHE A 110 15.16 -0.40 -12.73
N ASP A 111 15.56 -1.51 -12.17
CA ASP A 111 14.71 -2.60 -11.74
C ASP A 111 14.70 -2.73 -10.20
N GLU A 112 14.13 -3.80 -9.71
CA GLU A 112 13.98 -4.06 -8.28
C GLU A 112 15.31 -4.27 -7.56
N THR A 113 16.43 -4.48 -8.29
CA THR A 113 17.77 -4.68 -7.72
C THR A 113 18.51 -3.36 -7.51
N ALA A 114 17.95 -2.25 -7.99
CA ALA A 114 18.56 -0.93 -7.84
C ALA A 114 18.76 -0.56 -6.36
N PRO A 115 19.82 0.18 -6.01
CA PRO A 115 20.14 0.54 -4.63
C PRO A 115 19.01 1.29 -3.94
N VAL A 116 18.69 0.84 -2.73
CA VAL A 116 17.67 1.46 -1.86
C VAL A 116 18.33 2.25 -0.72
N THR A 117 17.60 3.20 -0.14
CA THR A 117 18.10 4.03 0.95
C THR A 117 17.37 3.72 2.26
N THR A 118 18.01 3.00 3.15
CA THR A 118 17.51 2.75 4.52
C THR A 118 17.97 3.80 5.52
N ALA A 119 19.05 4.51 5.21
CA ALA A 119 19.63 5.53 6.08
C ALA A 119 18.88 6.87 6.06
N SER A 120 18.00 7.12 5.08
CA SER A 120 17.22 8.35 5.00
C SER A 120 16.18 8.44 6.12
N GLU A 121 16.06 9.60 6.76
CA GLU A 121 15.01 9.87 7.75
C GLU A 121 13.61 10.11 7.13
N GLY A 122 13.53 10.34 5.82
CA GLY A 122 12.28 10.62 5.11
C GLY A 122 11.40 9.39 4.88
N TYR A 123 10.29 9.63 4.18
CA TYR A 123 9.29 8.61 3.83
C TYR A 123 9.90 7.40 3.11
N GLY A 124 10.78 7.61 2.14
CA GLY A 124 11.46 6.52 1.41
C GLY A 124 12.27 5.62 2.33
N GLY A 125 13.09 6.20 3.21
CA GLY A 125 13.88 5.43 4.17
C GLY A 125 13.02 4.67 5.18
N ALA A 126 11.93 5.27 5.66
CA ALA A 126 10.99 4.58 6.54
C ALA A 126 10.36 3.36 5.85
N LYS A 127 9.96 3.49 4.58
CA LYS A 127 9.40 2.39 3.78
C LYS A 127 10.46 1.33 3.46
N ALA A 128 11.71 1.71 3.16
CA ALA A 128 12.80 0.76 2.95
C ALA A 128 13.06 -0.10 4.20
N ARG A 129 13.14 0.51 5.38
CA ARG A 129 13.25 -0.23 6.64
C ARG A 129 12.02 -1.10 6.93
N ALA A 130 10.84 -0.68 6.47
CA ALA A 130 9.61 -1.48 6.58
C ALA A 130 9.66 -2.74 5.69
N GLU A 131 10.23 -2.65 4.47
CA GLU A 131 10.49 -3.80 3.60
C GLU A 131 11.43 -4.81 4.28
N GLU A 132 12.54 -4.35 4.85
CA GLU A 132 13.46 -5.21 5.60
C GLU A 132 12.76 -5.93 6.75
N ALA A 133 11.93 -5.20 7.51
CA ALA A 133 11.23 -5.75 8.67
C ALA A 133 10.23 -6.84 8.30
N VAL A 134 9.45 -6.67 7.22
CA VAL A 134 8.47 -7.68 6.79
C VAL A 134 9.17 -8.90 6.19
N CYS A 135 10.23 -8.70 5.40
CA CYS A 135 11.02 -9.80 4.84
C CYS A 135 11.71 -10.63 5.92
N ALA A 136 12.26 -9.97 6.95
CA ALA A 136 12.86 -10.67 8.10
C ALA A 136 11.83 -11.46 8.92
N ALA A 137 10.61 -10.93 9.06
CA ALA A 137 9.55 -11.60 9.82
C ALA A 137 8.94 -12.80 9.07
N MET A 138 8.93 -12.79 7.73
CA MET A 138 8.31 -13.83 6.89
C MET A 138 9.22 -14.22 5.71
N PRO A 139 10.38 -14.85 5.95
CA PRO A 139 11.36 -15.19 4.91
C PRO A 139 10.74 -16.02 3.79
N GLY A 140 10.99 -15.65 2.52
CA GLY A 140 10.53 -16.36 1.33
C GLY A 140 9.02 -16.29 1.05
N ARG A 141 8.25 -15.55 1.85
CA ARG A 141 6.78 -15.46 1.72
C ARG A 141 6.27 -14.02 1.54
N VAL A 142 7.12 -13.11 1.06
CA VAL A 142 6.77 -11.69 0.91
C VAL A 142 6.92 -11.27 -0.54
N SER A 143 5.91 -10.58 -1.06
CA SER A 143 6.00 -9.78 -2.29
C SER A 143 5.96 -8.30 -1.93
N ILE A 144 6.92 -7.55 -2.46
CA ILE A 144 6.99 -6.10 -2.30
C ILE A 144 6.54 -5.42 -3.59
N LEU A 145 5.52 -4.58 -3.50
CA LEU A 145 5.08 -3.74 -4.62
C LEU A 145 5.61 -2.32 -4.40
N ARG A 146 6.35 -1.80 -5.36
CA ARG A 146 6.95 -0.45 -5.31
C ARG A 146 6.30 0.47 -6.35
N PRO A 147 5.04 0.90 -6.14
CA PRO A 147 4.37 1.77 -7.10
C PRO A 147 4.97 3.16 -7.12
N GLY A 148 4.82 3.84 -8.27
CA GLY A 148 5.03 5.27 -8.43
C GLY A 148 3.90 6.09 -7.83
N LEU A 149 3.57 7.23 -8.44
CA LEU A 149 2.41 8.02 -8.05
C LEU A 149 1.13 7.26 -8.43
N ILE A 150 0.45 6.72 -7.44
CA ILE A 150 -0.86 6.08 -7.65
C ILE A 150 -1.90 7.19 -7.80
N VAL A 151 -2.74 7.07 -8.83
CA VAL A 151 -3.85 7.99 -9.12
C VAL A 151 -5.14 7.19 -9.31
N GLY A 152 -6.28 7.84 -9.26
CA GLY A 152 -7.55 7.18 -9.54
C GLY A 152 -8.69 7.63 -8.64
N PRO A 153 -9.89 7.04 -8.79
CA PRO A 153 -11.04 7.32 -7.95
C PRO A 153 -10.73 7.10 -6.47
N HIS A 154 -11.28 7.95 -5.61
CA HIS A 154 -11.08 7.94 -4.16
C HIS A 154 -9.66 8.34 -3.67
N ASP A 155 -8.77 8.85 -4.54
CA ASP A 155 -7.51 9.44 -4.06
C ASP A 155 -7.81 10.69 -3.21
N PRO A 156 -7.56 10.66 -1.88
CA PRO A 156 -7.87 11.78 -1.01
C PRO A 156 -6.86 12.92 -1.14
N THR A 157 -5.75 12.70 -1.83
CA THR A 157 -4.65 13.67 -1.92
C THR A 157 -4.87 14.71 -2.99
N GLY A 158 -5.64 14.40 -4.03
CA GLY A 158 -5.89 15.27 -5.17
C GLY A 158 -4.64 15.64 -5.98
N ARG A 159 -3.49 15.03 -5.73
CA ARG A 159 -2.20 15.39 -6.34
C ARG A 159 -2.22 15.37 -7.86
N PHE A 160 -2.91 14.40 -8.43
CA PHE A 160 -3.09 14.31 -9.88
C PHE A 160 -4.26 15.16 -10.36
N THR A 161 -5.44 15.04 -9.73
CA THR A 161 -6.68 15.71 -10.14
C THR A 161 -6.61 17.24 -10.02
N TYR A 162 -5.74 17.76 -9.17
CA TYR A 162 -5.49 19.20 -9.08
C TYR A 162 -5.14 19.81 -10.44
N TRP A 163 -4.25 19.19 -11.20
CA TRP A 163 -3.74 19.79 -12.43
C TRP A 163 -4.80 19.90 -13.53
N PRO A 164 -5.53 18.84 -13.94
CA PRO A 164 -6.58 18.97 -14.94
C PRO A 164 -7.69 19.92 -14.49
N LEU A 165 -8.09 19.88 -13.22
CA LEU A 165 -9.11 20.80 -12.70
C LEU A 165 -8.62 22.25 -12.68
N ARG A 166 -7.37 22.50 -12.33
CA ARG A 166 -6.78 23.83 -12.31
C ARG A 166 -6.63 24.40 -13.73
N LEU A 167 -6.20 23.57 -14.68
CA LEU A 167 -6.08 23.97 -16.08
C LEU A 167 -7.44 24.25 -16.74
N ALA A 168 -8.45 23.46 -16.45
CA ALA A 168 -9.81 23.65 -16.96
C ALA A 168 -10.43 25.00 -16.53
N ARG A 169 -9.97 25.59 -15.43
CA ARG A 169 -10.43 26.92 -14.95
C ARG A 169 -9.79 28.08 -15.70
N ALA A 170 -8.88 27.81 -16.62
CA ALA A 170 -8.09 28.81 -17.35
C ALA A 170 -7.29 29.79 -16.45
N GLY A 171 -6.70 30.83 -17.05
CA GLY A 171 -5.88 31.82 -16.36
C GLY A 171 -4.44 31.39 -16.14
N LYS A 172 -3.66 32.15 -15.38
CA LYS A 172 -2.25 31.88 -15.11
C LYS A 172 -2.11 30.71 -14.13
N VAL A 173 -1.27 29.74 -14.47
CA VAL A 173 -0.96 28.58 -13.64
C VAL A 173 0.54 28.56 -13.39
N LEU A 174 0.94 28.49 -12.11
CA LEU A 174 2.33 28.27 -11.74
C LEU A 174 2.65 26.78 -11.93
N ALA A 175 3.50 26.47 -12.91
CA ALA A 175 4.02 25.14 -13.14
C ALA A 175 5.48 25.09 -12.67
N PRO A 176 5.78 24.47 -11.52
CA PRO A 176 7.16 24.41 -11.00
C PRO A 176 7.99 23.39 -11.76
N GLY A 177 9.28 23.72 -11.95
CA GLY A 177 10.26 22.82 -12.55
C GLY A 177 10.41 22.98 -14.06
N ARG A 178 11.13 22.05 -14.66
CA ARG A 178 11.40 22.04 -16.10
C ARG A 178 10.20 21.46 -16.85
N PRO A 179 9.82 22.01 -18.02
CA PRO A 179 8.68 21.55 -18.79
C PRO A 179 8.87 20.15 -19.42
N ASP A 180 10.11 19.73 -19.58
CA ASP A 180 10.54 18.45 -20.16
C ASP A 180 10.76 17.36 -19.09
N ARG A 181 10.43 17.63 -17.82
CA ARG A 181 10.61 16.66 -16.74
C ARG A 181 9.61 15.51 -16.89
N PRO A 182 10.06 14.25 -17.00
CA PRO A 182 9.19 13.10 -17.05
C PRO A 182 8.44 12.93 -15.71
N VAL A 183 7.19 12.54 -15.80
CA VAL A 183 6.32 12.22 -14.65
C VAL A 183 5.76 10.83 -14.88
N GLN A 184 5.86 9.97 -13.87
CA GLN A 184 5.30 8.63 -13.88
C GLN A 184 4.12 8.56 -12.92
N PHE A 185 3.02 8.00 -13.39
CA PHE A 185 1.86 7.66 -12.56
C PHE A 185 1.30 6.31 -12.96
N ILE A 186 0.51 5.71 -12.07
CA ILE A 186 -0.18 4.43 -12.24
C ILE A 186 -1.60 4.58 -11.67
N ASP A 187 -2.59 4.05 -12.36
CA ASP A 187 -4.00 3.97 -11.94
C ASP A 187 -4.43 2.54 -11.57
#